data_e708911b3a474c9b9f8c49ad36e6828e
#
_entry.id   e708911b3a474c9b9f8c49ad36e6828e
#
_cell.length_a   1.000
_cell.length_b   1.000
_cell.length_c   1.000
_cell.angle_alpha   90.00
_cell.angle_beta   90.00
_cell.angle_gamma   90.00
#
_symmetry.space_group_name_H-M   'P 1'
#
loop_
_entity.id
_entity.type
_entity.pdbx_description
1 polymer ?
#
loop_
_entity_poly.entity_id
_entity_poly.type
_entity_poly.pdbx_seq_one_letter_code
_entity_poly.pdbx_strand_id
1 'polypeptide(L)' 'MIVKVGPVTLRVSYHLIKKVGDTENYGFAIQQIVNTKIARTWTVYDLEAVKNFINHLVEKELLKEFDNL' A
#
# COMPACT_ATOMS: atom_id res chain seq x y z
N MET A 1 -0.64 2.16 9.90
CA MET A 1 0.23 3.23 9.39
C MET A 1 -0.46 3.93 8.24
N ILE A 2 -0.47 5.23 8.26
CA ILE A 2 -1.02 6.05 7.17
C ILE A 2 0.14 6.69 6.41
N VAL A 3 0.14 6.55 5.09
CA VAL A 3 1.15 7.13 4.20
C VAL A 3 0.44 8.01 3.18
N LYS A 4 0.90 9.25 3.02
CA LYS A 4 0.38 10.17 2.02
C LYS A 4 1.43 10.40 0.94
N VAL A 5 1.04 10.16 -0.32
CA VAL A 5 1.89 10.35 -1.49
C VAL A 5 1.11 11.22 -2.47
N GLY A 6 1.44 12.53 -2.52
CA GLY A 6 0.67 13.49 -3.30
C GLY A 6 -0.81 13.48 -2.87
N PRO A 7 -1.75 13.34 -3.81
CA PRO A 7 -3.17 13.26 -3.49
C PRO A 7 -3.62 11.87 -2.99
N VAL A 8 -2.71 10.90 -2.94
CA VAL A 8 -3.03 9.52 -2.59
C VAL A 8 -2.80 9.28 -1.10
N THR A 9 -3.80 8.75 -0.43
CA THR A 9 -3.69 8.31 0.96
C THR A 9 -3.75 6.79 1.02
N LEU A 10 -2.78 6.19 1.66
CA LEU A 10 -2.68 4.75 1.84
C LEU A 10 -2.74 4.39 3.33
N ARG A 11 -3.47 3.35 3.66
CA ARG A 11 -3.44 2.73 4.98
C ARG A 11 -2.78 1.38 4.88
N VAL A 12 -1.70 1.17 5.63
CA VAL A 12 -0.96 -0.08 5.66
C VAL A 12 -1.21 -0.75 7.00
N SER A 13 -1.67 -1.99 6.99
CA SER A 13 -1.92 -2.79 8.18
C SER A 13 -1.32 -4.18 8.05
N TYR A 14 -0.87 -4.74 9.18
CA TYR A 14 -0.33 -6.09 9.27
C TYR A 14 -1.39 -7.01 9.87
N HIS A 15 -1.66 -8.13 9.22
CA HIS A 15 -2.68 -9.05 9.72
C HIS A 15 -2.47 -10.47 9.20
N LEU A 16 -3.18 -11.39 9.82
CA LEU A 16 -3.22 -12.79 9.39
C LEU A 16 -3.92 -12.89 8.04
N ILE A 17 -3.22 -13.45 7.05
CA ILE A 17 -3.75 -13.66 5.71
C ILE A 17 -4.33 -15.06 5.57
N LYS A 18 -3.59 -16.07 6.06
CA LYS A 18 -3.95 -17.47 5.86
C LYS A 18 -3.47 -18.30 7.04
N LYS A 19 -4.31 -19.23 7.48
CA LYS A 19 -3.96 -20.22 8.48
C LYS A 19 -4.13 -21.61 7.89
N VAL A 20 -3.05 -22.41 7.93
CA VAL A 20 -3.06 -23.80 7.48
C VAL A 20 -2.55 -24.66 8.64
N GLY A 21 -3.45 -25.44 9.25
CA GLY A 21 -3.12 -26.18 10.46
C GLY A 21 -2.66 -25.24 11.58
N ASP A 22 -1.46 -25.45 12.11
CA ASP A 22 -0.84 -24.59 13.12
C ASP A 22 0.03 -23.47 12.52
N THR A 23 0.15 -23.43 11.20
CA THR A 23 0.96 -22.43 10.52
C THR A 23 0.12 -21.20 10.20
N GLU A 24 0.56 -20.04 10.70
CA GLU A 24 -0.06 -18.76 10.45
C GLU A 24 0.80 -17.94 9.50
N ASN A 25 0.21 -17.48 8.40
CA ASN A 25 0.88 -16.62 7.43
C ASN A 25 0.34 -15.20 7.55
N TYR A 26 1.24 -14.28 7.88
CA TYR A 26 0.92 -12.86 8.02
C TYR A 26 1.38 -12.08 6.80
N GLY A 27 0.76 -10.96 6.60
CA GLY A 27 1.11 -10.07 5.51
C GLY A 27 0.57 -8.67 5.75
N PHE A 28 0.70 -7.84 4.74
CA PHE A 28 0.31 -6.45 4.80
C PHE A 28 -0.85 -6.20 3.84
N ALA A 29 -1.88 -5.52 4.31
CA ALA A 29 -2.89 -4.95 3.45
C ALA A 29 -2.55 -3.48 3.22
N ILE A 30 -2.54 -3.07 1.96
CA ILE A 30 -2.37 -1.68 1.56
C ILE A 30 -3.69 -1.24 0.96
N GLN A 31 -4.35 -0.28 1.61
CA GLN A 31 -5.63 0.23 1.19
C GLN A 31 -5.51 1.67 0.71
N GLN A 32 -5.95 1.92 -0.51
CA GLN A 32 -6.05 3.28 -1.03
C GLN A 32 -7.37 3.88 -0.58
N ILE A 33 -7.29 5.05 0.05
CA ILE A 33 -8.45 5.75 0.58
C ILE A 33 -8.73 6.98 -0.27
N VAL A 34 -9.95 7.09 -0.77
CA VAL A 34 -10.43 8.24 -1.54
C VAL A 34 -11.75 8.70 -0.93
N ASN A 35 -11.81 9.95 -0.49
CA ASN A 35 -13.02 10.53 0.13
C ASN A 35 -13.55 9.65 1.27
N THR A 36 -12.69 9.23 2.18
CA THR A 36 -13.00 8.38 3.34
C THR A 36 -13.45 6.96 3.01
N LYS A 37 -13.41 6.57 1.74
CA LYS A 37 -13.78 5.23 1.30
C LYS A 37 -12.58 4.47 0.77
N ILE A 38 -12.58 3.16 0.96
CA ILE A 38 -11.54 2.28 0.42
C ILE A 38 -11.82 2.09 -1.08
N ALA A 39 -10.92 2.62 -1.93
CA ALA A 39 -11.03 2.50 -3.37
C ALA A 39 -10.39 1.22 -3.90
N ARG A 40 -9.25 0.82 -3.33
CA ARG A 40 -8.51 -0.39 -3.72
C ARG A 40 -7.83 -1.00 -2.51
N THR A 41 -7.61 -2.31 -2.58
CA THR A 41 -6.85 -3.05 -1.58
C THR A 41 -5.85 -3.97 -2.28
N TRP A 42 -4.60 -3.94 -1.81
CA TRP A 42 -3.56 -4.85 -2.24
C TRP A 42 -3.07 -5.65 -1.04
N THR A 43 -2.70 -6.89 -1.28
CA THR A 43 -2.09 -7.75 -0.26
C THR A 43 -0.67 -8.08 -0.67
N VAL A 44 0.28 -7.80 0.21
CA VAL A 44 1.68 -8.15 0.03
C VAL A 44 2.19 -8.91 1.25
N TYR A 45 3.22 -9.72 1.07
CA TYR A 45 3.60 -10.71 2.08
C TYR A 45 4.84 -10.36 2.88
N ASP A 46 5.59 -9.36 2.47
CA ASP A 46 6.79 -8.93 3.19
C ASP A 46 6.96 -7.42 3.19
N LEU A 47 7.81 -6.94 4.10
CA LEU A 47 8.04 -5.52 4.28
C LEU A 47 8.70 -4.87 3.06
N GLU A 48 9.57 -5.60 2.38
CA GLU A 48 10.24 -5.08 1.19
C GLU A 48 9.25 -4.82 0.06
N ALA A 49 8.25 -5.70 -0.10
CA ALA A 49 7.18 -5.49 -1.06
C ALA A 49 6.35 -4.24 -0.73
N VAL A 50 6.12 -3.95 0.55
CA VAL A 50 5.47 -2.70 0.98
C VAL A 50 6.31 -1.49 0.58
N LYS A 51 7.61 -1.52 0.85
CA LYS A 51 8.52 -0.42 0.50
C LYS A 51 8.56 -0.19 -1.00
N ASN A 52 8.66 -1.25 -1.79
CA ASN A 52 8.69 -1.16 -3.25
C ASN A 52 7.38 -0.58 -3.80
N PHE A 53 6.25 -0.98 -3.23
CA PHE A 53 4.95 -0.44 -3.62
C PHE A 53 4.87 1.07 -3.37
N ILE A 54 5.27 1.52 -2.19
CA ILE A 54 5.25 2.95 -1.82
C ILE A 54 6.22 3.73 -2.72
N ASN A 55 7.43 3.23 -2.93
CA ASN A 55 8.42 3.89 -3.79
C ASN A 55 7.92 4.03 -5.23
N HIS A 56 7.25 3.03 -5.74
CA HIS A 56 6.66 3.07 -7.08
C HIS A 56 5.60 4.18 -7.19
N LEU A 57 4.75 4.34 -6.17
CA LEU A 57 3.78 5.42 -6.13
C LEU A 57 4.44 6.80 -6.06
N VAL A 58 5.50 6.93 -5.26
CA VAL A 58 6.26 8.19 -5.17
C VAL A 58 6.84 8.54 -6.54
N GLU A 59 7.44 7.59 -7.23
CA GLU A 59 7.98 7.80 -8.57
C GLU A 59 6.91 8.25 -9.56
N LYS A 60 5.73 7.62 -9.53
CA LYS A 60 4.62 8.02 -10.39
C LYS A 60 4.16 9.45 -10.13
N GLU A 61 4.07 9.85 -8.87
CA GLU A 61 3.67 11.21 -8.53
C GLU A 61 4.72 12.25 -8.97
N LEU A 62 6.01 11.94 -8.80
CA LEU A 62 7.08 12.81 -9.29
C LEU A 62 7.03 12.97 -10.81
N LEU A 63 6.81 11.89 -11.54
CA LEU A 63 6.70 11.95 -13.01
C LEU A 63 5.54 12.80 -13.46
N LYS A 64 4.41 12.76 -12.76
CA LYS A 64 3.27 13.63 -13.07
C LYS A 64 3.62 15.11 -12.90
N GLU A 65 4.38 15.46 -11.85
CA GLU A 65 4.83 16.83 -11.64
C GLU A 65 5.74 17.30 -12.76
N PHE A 66 6.66 16.46 -13.23
CA PHE A 66 7.54 16.78 -14.35
C PHE A 66 6.77 16.95 -15.67
N ASP A 67 5.74 16.15 -15.90
CA ASP A 67 4.92 16.25 -17.10
C ASP A 67 4.09 17.54 -17.15
N ASN A 68 3.87 18.18 -16.01
CA ASN A 68 3.15 19.43 -15.91
C ASN A 68 4.05 20.67 -16.04
N LEU A 69 5.34 20.46 -16.19
CA LEU A 69 6.29 21.54 -16.43
C LEU A 69 6.40 21.81 -17.94
#